data_99c604d3043f8ea5bbf7054a2ed0663b
#
_entry.id   99c604d3043f8ea5bbf7054a2ed0663b
#
_cell.length_a   1.000
_cell.length_b   1.000
_cell.length_c   1.000
_cell.angle_alpha   90.00
_cell.angle_beta   90.00
_cell.angle_gamma   90.00
#
_symmetry.space_group_name_H-M   'P 1'
#
loop_
_entity.id
_entity.type
_entity.pdbx_description
1 polymer ?
#
loop_
_entity_poly.entity_id
_entity_poly.type
_entity_poly.pdbx_seq_one_letter_code
_entity_poly.pdbx_strand_id
1 'polypeptide(L)'
;FTHDYSEEIKADIEDVVSKSESLQKELEQINTIIQKFTPLAEKAETQGEMNASSRWFYVIWDTELNNLWSRFMNLADQKTKESVLAEQRNWVAMKEEATLLSIGSSEENGSIYPLLQNSFLEEITKNRACILASKLAGIKEEDFMLPDRSNKYGLFVDNQGTGNVYSALVTREGLNGENEAVISVYRTGETRGTFTDHGNGELAFA
;
A
#
# COMPACT_ATOMS: atom_id res chain seq x y z
N PHE A 1 -19.62 -9.42 17.27
CA PHE A 1 -18.70 -9.32 16.13
C PHE A 1 -17.58 -8.32 16.45
N THR A 2 -16.58 -8.73 17.19
CA THR A 2 -15.46 -7.84 17.60
C THR A 2 -14.16 -8.61 17.79
N HIS A 3 -14.05 -9.81 17.16
CA HIS A 3 -12.82 -10.59 17.27
C HIS A 3 -11.68 -9.87 16.51
N ASP A 4 -10.55 -9.73 17.18
CA ASP A 4 -9.32 -9.20 16.58
C ASP A 4 -8.51 -10.35 15.98
N TYR A 5 -8.51 -10.42 14.64
CA TYR A 5 -7.79 -11.45 13.89
C TYR A 5 -6.31 -11.12 13.63
N SER A 6 -5.76 -10.08 14.27
CA SER A 6 -4.39 -9.63 13.97
C SER A 6 -3.33 -10.72 14.19
N GLU A 7 -3.47 -11.54 15.23
CA GLU A 7 -2.51 -12.62 15.50
C GLU A 7 -2.66 -13.79 14.51
N GLU A 8 -3.90 -14.16 14.15
CA GLU A 8 -4.15 -15.16 13.11
C GLU A 8 -3.62 -14.71 11.75
N ILE A 9 -3.81 -13.44 11.40
CA ILE A 9 -3.29 -12.85 10.16
C ILE A 9 -1.76 -12.91 10.13
N LYS A 10 -1.10 -12.55 11.22
CA LYS A 10 0.37 -12.63 11.32
C LYS A 10 0.86 -14.06 11.15
N ALA A 11 0.22 -15.02 11.81
CA ALA A 11 0.57 -16.44 11.68
C ALA A 11 0.36 -16.96 10.25
N ASP A 12 -0.74 -16.60 9.60
CA ASP A 12 -1.02 -16.96 8.20
C ASP A 12 0.05 -16.39 7.25
N ILE A 13 0.48 -15.14 7.46
CA ILE A 13 1.52 -14.51 6.66
C ILE A 13 2.89 -15.16 6.88
N GLU A 14 3.27 -15.44 8.11
CA GLU A 14 4.52 -16.16 8.43
C GLU A 14 4.54 -17.53 7.78
N ASP A 15 3.42 -18.26 7.79
CA ASP A 15 3.28 -19.54 7.11
C ASP A 15 3.47 -19.42 5.59
N VAL A 16 2.81 -18.45 4.96
CA VAL A 16 2.96 -18.16 3.53
C VAL A 16 4.41 -17.83 3.19
N VAL A 17 5.05 -16.94 3.94
CA VAL A 17 6.45 -16.54 3.73
C VAL A 17 7.39 -17.74 3.82
N SER A 18 7.18 -18.62 4.81
CA SER A 18 8.03 -19.78 5.03
C SER A 18 7.89 -20.87 3.96
N LYS A 19 6.75 -20.97 3.30
CA LYS A 19 6.41 -22.01 2.32
C LYS A 19 6.53 -21.58 0.87
N SER A 20 6.59 -20.29 0.60
CA SER A 20 6.62 -19.78 -0.78
C SER A 20 8.00 -19.95 -1.41
N GLU A 21 8.02 -20.50 -2.61
CA GLU A 21 9.25 -20.79 -3.36
C GLU A 21 9.87 -19.52 -4.00
N SER A 22 9.06 -18.48 -4.20
CA SER A 22 9.47 -17.21 -4.79
C SER A 22 8.60 -16.06 -4.26
N LEU A 23 9.07 -14.82 -4.43
CA LEU A 23 8.28 -13.63 -4.07
C LEU A 23 7.01 -13.49 -4.90
N GLN A 24 7.03 -13.91 -6.18
CA GLN A 24 5.82 -13.97 -6.99
C GLN A 24 4.77 -14.90 -6.38
N LYS A 25 5.18 -16.10 -5.96
CA LYS A 25 4.30 -17.06 -5.30
C LYS A 25 3.83 -16.58 -3.93
N GLU A 26 4.69 -15.93 -3.18
CA GLU A 26 4.34 -15.33 -1.89
C GLU A 26 3.18 -14.33 -2.04
N LEU A 27 3.29 -13.36 -2.96
CA LEU A 27 2.21 -12.39 -3.19
C LEU A 27 0.92 -13.04 -3.71
N GLU A 28 1.02 -14.09 -4.53
CA GLU A 28 -0.14 -14.87 -4.95
C GLU A 28 -0.83 -15.56 -3.74
N GLN A 29 -0.05 -16.08 -2.80
CA GLN A 29 -0.57 -16.72 -1.59
C GLN A 29 -1.16 -15.72 -0.59
N ILE A 30 -0.67 -14.49 -0.52
CA ILE A 30 -1.32 -13.42 0.27
C ILE A 30 -2.78 -13.23 -0.15
N ASN A 31 -3.09 -13.34 -1.44
CA ASN A 31 -4.47 -13.28 -1.91
C ASN A 31 -5.36 -14.39 -1.34
N THR A 32 -4.81 -15.56 -1.02
CA THR A 32 -5.58 -16.64 -0.38
C THR A 32 -5.96 -16.27 1.06
N ILE A 33 -5.11 -15.51 1.76
CA ILE A 33 -5.43 -14.98 3.09
C ILE A 33 -6.57 -13.96 2.98
N ILE A 34 -6.52 -13.05 2.00
CA ILE A 34 -7.61 -12.10 1.73
C ILE A 34 -8.92 -12.85 1.49
N GLN A 35 -8.91 -13.88 0.63
CA GLN A 35 -10.09 -14.71 0.35
C GLN A 35 -10.62 -15.44 1.59
N LYS A 36 -9.76 -15.83 2.53
CA LYS A 36 -10.15 -16.43 3.81
C LYS A 36 -10.96 -15.46 4.68
N PHE A 37 -10.56 -14.19 4.74
CA PHE A 37 -11.20 -13.17 5.58
C PHE A 37 -12.37 -12.45 4.92
N THR A 38 -12.47 -12.43 3.59
CA THR A 38 -13.54 -11.77 2.85
C THR A 38 -14.94 -12.25 3.28
N PRO A 39 -15.25 -13.56 3.35
CA PRO A 39 -16.60 -14.02 3.78
C PRO A 39 -16.92 -13.68 5.24
N LEU A 40 -15.90 -13.45 6.07
CA LEU A 40 -16.10 -13.01 7.44
C LEU A 40 -16.44 -11.52 7.49
N ALA A 41 -15.77 -10.70 6.67
CA ALA A 41 -16.05 -9.29 6.56
C ALA A 41 -17.43 -9.01 5.94
N GLU A 42 -17.87 -9.80 4.99
CA GLU A 42 -19.21 -9.70 4.35
C GLU A 42 -20.37 -9.93 5.33
N LYS A 43 -20.11 -10.48 6.51
CA LYS A 43 -21.10 -10.65 7.57
C LYS A 43 -21.31 -9.40 8.43
N ALA A 44 -20.56 -8.32 8.20
CA ALA A 44 -20.72 -7.07 8.91
C ALA A 44 -22.04 -6.40 8.55
N GLU A 45 -22.89 -6.14 9.54
CA GLU A 45 -24.22 -5.54 9.37
C GLU A 45 -24.27 -4.08 9.85
N THR A 46 -23.32 -3.69 10.73
CA THR A 46 -23.25 -2.35 11.29
C THR A 46 -22.00 -1.60 10.81
N GLN A 47 -22.05 -0.26 10.84
CA GLN A 47 -20.89 0.57 10.50
C GLN A 47 -19.67 0.22 11.37
N GLY A 48 -19.87 -0.06 12.66
CA GLY A 48 -18.79 -0.47 13.55
C GLY A 48 -18.14 -1.78 13.14
N GLU A 49 -18.92 -2.76 12.72
CA GLU A 49 -18.41 -4.05 12.21
C GLU A 49 -17.69 -3.88 10.88
N MET A 50 -18.22 -3.05 9.96
CA MET A 50 -17.55 -2.73 8.69
C MET A 50 -16.21 -2.04 8.92
N ASN A 51 -16.15 -1.09 9.87
CA ASN A 51 -14.92 -0.43 10.25
C ASN A 51 -13.88 -1.42 10.82
N ALA A 52 -14.33 -2.34 11.68
CA ALA A 52 -13.46 -3.34 12.28
C ALA A 52 -12.93 -4.34 11.24
N SER A 53 -13.78 -4.84 10.36
CA SER A 53 -13.39 -5.82 9.34
C SER A 53 -12.50 -5.21 8.24
N SER A 54 -12.72 -3.95 7.86
CA SER A 54 -11.85 -3.26 6.90
C SER A 54 -10.40 -3.18 7.37
N ARG A 55 -10.18 -3.11 8.69
CA ARG A 55 -8.83 -3.11 9.27
C ARG A 55 -8.06 -4.40 9.01
N TRP A 56 -8.72 -5.56 8.91
CA TRP A 56 -8.04 -6.83 8.68
C TRP A 56 -7.25 -6.83 7.37
N PHE A 57 -7.81 -6.28 6.31
CA PHE A 57 -7.17 -6.21 4.99
C PHE A 57 -5.96 -5.27 5.00
N TYR A 58 -6.04 -4.15 5.69
CA TYR A 58 -4.88 -3.29 5.92
C TYR A 58 -3.79 -4.03 6.71
N VAL A 59 -4.14 -4.73 7.79
CA VAL A 59 -3.19 -5.49 8.63
C VAL A 59 -2.49 -6.58 7.83
N ILE A 60 -3.18 -7.25 6.89
CA ILE A 60 -2.56 -8.24 6.00
C ILE A 60 -1.38 -7.60 5.24
N TRP A 61 -1.62 -6.48 4.56
CA TRP A 61 -0.59 -5.83 3.76
C TRP A 61 0.49 -5.13 4.59
N ASP A 62 0.12 -4.57 5.74
CA ASP A 62 1.09 -3.96 6.67
C ASP A 62 2.03 -5.01 7.27
N THR A 63 1.51 -6.18 7.62
CA THR A 63 2.31 -7.32 8.10
C THR A 63 3.25 -7.83 7.02
N GLU A 64 2.75 -8.00 5.79
CA GLU A 64 3.58 -8.41 4.65
C GLU A 64 4.66 -7.38 4.33
N LEU A 65 4.33 -6.09 4.29
CA LEU A 65 5.29 -5.02 4.07
C LEU A 65 6.42 -5.03 5.11
N ASN A 66 6.08 -5.16 6.40
CA ASN A 66 7.06 -5.22 7.47
C ASN A 66 7.96 -6.45 7.37
N ASN A 67 7.43 -7.60 6.98
CA ASN A 67 8.21 -8.82 6.75
C ASN A 67 9.15 -8.66 5.55
N LEU A 68 8.67 -8.15 4.43
CA LEU A 68 9.47 -7.84 3.25
C LEU A 68 10.61 -6.86 3.57
N TRP A 69 10.30 -5.82 4.35
CA TRP A 69 11.29 -4.84 4.79
C TRP A 69 12.41 -5.46 5.61
N SER A 70 12.08 -6.31 6.58
CA SER A 70 13.06 -7.01 7.41
C SER A 70 14.00 -7.87 6.57
N ARG A 71 13.45 -8.64 5.62
CA ARG A 71 14.25 -9.48 4.71
C ARG A 71 15.12 -8.64 3.76
N PHE A 72 14.58 -7.56 3.24
CA PHE A 72 15.32 -6.63 2.39
C PHE A 72 16.53 -6.06 3.12
N MET A 73 16.36 -5.59 4.36
CA MET A 73 17.44 -5.04 5.17
C MET A 73 18.51 -6.06 5.52
N ASN A 74 18.17 -7.35 5.54
CA ASN A 74 19.14 -8.42 5.77
C ASN A 74 19.94 -8.81 4.52
N LEU A 75 19.35 -8.69 3.32
CA LEU A 75 19.93 -9.21 2.07
C LEU A 75 20.57 -8.14 1.18
N ALA A 76 20.09 -6.91 1.21
CA ALA A 76 20.60 -5.84 0.37
C ALA A 76 22.01 -5.40 0.75
N ASP A 77 22.82 -4.96 -0.23
CA ASP A 77 24.08 -4.27 0.03
C ASP A 77 23.86 -2.89 0.67
N GLN A 78 24.94 -2.30 1.21
CA GLN A 78 24.84 -1.05 1.96
C GLN A 78 24.29 0.12 1.12
N LYS A 79 24.72 0.25 -0.11
CA LYS A 79 24.27 1.32 -1.02
C LYS A 79 22.77 1.20 -1.34
N THR A 80 22.32 -0.01 -1.63
CA THR A 80 20.91 -0.31 -1.89
C THR A 80 20.06 -0.08 -0.65
N LYS A 81 20.52 -0.50 0.54
CA LYS A 81 19.86 -0.20 1.82
C LYS A 81 19.64 1.29 2.04
N GLU A 82 20.67 2.10 1.85
CA GLU A 82 20.58 3.55 2.07
C GLU A 82 19.58 4.21 1.14
N SER A 83 19.58 3.84 -0.14
CA SER A 83 18.64 4.36 -1.13
C SER A 83 17.18 3.99 -0.78
N VAL A 84 16.92 2.71 -0.52
CA VAL A 84 15.56 2.24 -0.25
C VAL A 84 15.08 2.67 1.13
N LEU A 85 15.98 2.82 2.10
CA LEU A 85 15.64 3.39 3.41
C LEU A 85 15.16 4.84 3.29
N ALA A 86 15.81 5.65 2.45
CA ALA A 86 15.36 7.01 2.20
C ALA A 86 13.97 7.05 1.55
N GLU A 87 13.72 6.23 0.54
CA GLU A 87 12.38 6.07 -0.07
C GLU A 87 11.33 5.68 0.98
N GLN A 88 11.63 4.68 1.81
CA GLN A 88 10.70 4.17 2.81
C GLN A 88 10.38 5.23 3.87
N ARG A 89 11.36 5.98 4.33
CA ARG A 89 11.16 7.08 5.28
C ARG A 89 10.27 8.16 4.69
N ASN A 90 10.48 8.54 3.44
CA ASN A 90 9.65 9.50 2.74
C ASN A 90 8.21 9.00 2.60
N TRP A 91 8.03 7.74 2.22
CA TRP A 91 6.71 7.12 2.11
C TRP A 91 5.96 7.12 3.45
N VAL A 92 6.62 6.72 4.53
CA VAL A 92 6.04 6.76 5.88
C VAL A 92 5.69 8.18 6.32
N ALA A 93 6.58 9.15 6.04
CA ALA A 93 6.35 10.56 6.40
C ALA A 93 5.14 11.17 5.69
N MET A 94 4.86 10.77 4.45
CA MET A 94 3.75 11.29 3.65
C MET A 94 2.44 10.52 3.78
N LYS A 95 2.45 9.37 4.42
CA LYS A 95 1.30 8.47 4.52
C LYS A 95 0.07 9.13 5.15
N GLU A 96 0.25 9.89 6.23
CA GLU A 96 -0.84 10.58 6.93
C GLU A 96 -1.41 11.71 6.08
N GLU A 97 -0.55 12.55 5.49
CA GLU A 97 -0.98 13.63 4.61
C GLU A 97 -1.68 13.09 3.36
N ALA A 98 -1.14 12.05 2.74
CA ALA A 98 -1.76 11.40 1.60
C ALA A 98 -3.16 10.85 1.94
N THR A 99 -3.35 10.31 3.13
CA THR A 99 -4.66 9.86 3.62
C THR A 99 -5.63 11.04 3.70
N LEU A 100 -5.23 12.13 4.35
CA LEU A 100 -6.06 13.33 4.46
C LEU A 100 -6.44 13.92 3.09
N LEU A 101 -5.48 14.01 2.17
CA LEU A 101 -5.69 14.49 0.81
C LEU A 101 -6.65 13.62 0.00
N SER A 102 -6.65 12.32 0.24
CA SER A 102 -7.41 11.36 -0.57
C SER A 102 -8.84 11.16 -0.07
N ILE A 103 -9.05 11.11 1.24
CA ILE A 103 -10.34 10.77 1.84
C ILE A 103 -10.92 11.88 2.73
N GLY A 104 -10.21 12.98 2.97
CA GLY A 104 -10.63 14.04 3.88
C GLY A 104 -10.41 13.69 5.36
N SER A 105 -10.96 14.53 6.25
CA SER A 105 -10.81 14.40 7.69
C SER A 105 -11.88 13.48 8.32
N SER A 106 -11.66 13.11 9.58
CA SER A 106 -12.66 12.39 10.38
C SER A 106 -13.90 13.21 10.67
N GLU A 107 -13.75 14.53 10.80
CA GLU A 107 -14.88 15.47 11.00
C GLU A 107 -15.79 15.51 9.78
N GLU A 108 -15.23 15.44 8.58
CA GLU A 108 -15.98 15.45 7.32
C GLU A 108 -16.71 14.13 7.08
N ASN A 109 -16.11 13.02 7.42
CA ASN A 109 -16.59 11.67 7.10
C ASN A 109 -17.34 11.00 8.26
N GLY A 110 -17.21 11.48 9.50
CA GLY A 110 -17.92 10.92 10.64
C GLY A 110 -17.64 9.43 10.88
N SER A 111 -18.70 8.66 11.12
CA SER A 111 -18.59 7.24 11.51
C SER A 111 -18.04 6.29 10.44
N ILE A 112 -18.05 6.69 9.16
CA ILE A 112 -17.48 5.90 8.06
C ILE A 112 -15.97 6.11 7.89
N TYR A 113 -15.40 7.14 8.52
CA TYR A 113 -13.99 7.49 8.36
C TYR A 113 -13.02 6.31 8.57
N PRO A 114 -13.16 5.47 9.61
CA PRO A 114 -12.23 4.35 9.80
C PRO A 114 -12.25 3.33 8.65
N LEU A 115 -13.41 3.09 8.03
CA LEU A 115 -13.52 2.23 6.85
C LEU A 115 -12.78 2.84 5.65
N LEU A 116 -13.00 4.12 5.37
CA LEU A 116 -12.33 4.82 4.27
C LEU A 116 -10.81 4.86 4.48
N GLN A 117 -10.38 5.15 5.70
CA GLN A 117 -8.97 5.17 6.08
C GLN A 117 -8.32 3.80 5.90
N ASN A 118 -8.93 2.74 6.42
CA ASN A 118 -8.39 1.38 6.28
C ASN A 118 -8.32 0.94 4.83
N SER A 119 -9.33 1.24 4.02
CA SER A 119 -9.34 0.90 2.59
C SER A 119 -8.27 1.65 1.81
N PHE A 120 -8.07 2.92 2.10
CA PHE A 120 -6.98 3.70 1.50
C PHE A 120 -5.60 3.19 1.91
N LEU A 121 -5.40 2.95 3.21
CA LEU A 121 -4.14 2.41 3.74
C LEU A 121 -3.85 1.01 3.21
N GLU A 122 -4.85 0.15 3.04
CA GLU A 122 -4.72 -1.14 2.38
C GLU A 122 -4.15 -0.96 0.96
N GLU A 123 -4.73 -0.09 0.15
CA GLU A 123 -4.34 0.10 -1.25
C GLU A 123 -2.90 0.62 -1.38
N ILE A 124 -2.52 1.67 -0.64
CA ILE A 124 -1.15 2.21 -0.71
C ILE A 124 -0.12 1.27 -0.11
N THR A 125 -0.47 0.51 0.93
CA THR A 125 0.42 -0.45 1.58
C THR A 125 0.64 -1.66 0.68
N LYS A 126 -0.40 -2.17 0.02
CA LYS A 126 -0.29 -3.21 -1.00
C LYS A 126 0.64 -2.78 -2.14
N ASN A 127 0.46 -1.57 -2.67
CA ASN A 127 1.34 -1.02 -3.70
C ASN A 127 2.80 -1.00 -3.21
N ARG A 128 3.06 -0.49 -2.01
CA ARG A 128 4.40 -0.43 -1.44
C ARG A 128 5.01 -1.81 -1.21
N ALA A 129 4.23 -2.77 -0.71
CA ALA A 129 4.66 -4.15 -0.53
C ALA A 129 5.05 -4.80 -1.86
N CYS A 130 4.26 -4.62 -2.91
CA CYS A 130 4.57 -5.14 -4.24
C CYS A 130 5.86 -4.53 -4.82
N ILE A 131 6.08 -3.22 -4.65
CA ILE A 131 7.32 -2.53 -5.08
C ILE A 131 8.52 -3.09 -4.32
N LEU A 132 8.41 -3.26 -3.00
CA LEU A 132 9.50 -3.79 -2.19
C LEU A 132 9.78 -5.26 -2.50
N ALA A 133 8.75 -6.06 -2.76
CA ALA A 133 8.89 -7.44 -3.22
C ALA A 133 9.63 -7.51 -4.57
N SER A 134 9.33 -6.62 -5.51
CA SER A 134 10.05 -6.51 -6.79
C SER A 134 11.53 -6.21 -6.60
N LYS A 135 11.86 -5.28 -5.69
CA LYS A 135 13.26 -4.96 -5.35
C LYS A 135 13.99 -6.15 -4.71
N LEU A 136 13.32 -6.85 -3.80
CA LEU A 136 13.86 -8.04 -3.14
C LEU A 136 14.05 -9.21 -4.13
N ALA A 137 13.11 -9.41 -5.05
CA ALA A 137 13.22 -10.39 -6.13
C ALA A 137 14.45 -10.12 -7.00
N GLY A 138 14.71 -8.84 -7.32
CA GLY A 138 15.92 -8.45 -8.04
C GLY A 138 17.22 -8.82 -7.32
N ILE A 139 17.28 -8.65 -5.99
CA ILE A 139 18.44 -9.07 -5.17
C ILE A 139 18.61 -10.59 -5.16
N LYS A 140 17.50 -11.32 -5.11
CA LYS A 140 17.48 -12.80 -5.10
C LYS A 140 17.58 -13.43 -6.50
N GLU A 141 17.65 -12.60 -7.54
CA GLU A 141 17.67 -13.04 -8.95
C GLU A 141 16.44 -13.92 -9.31
N GLU A 142 15.29 -13.59 -8.71
CA GLU A 142 14.01 -14.22 -9.00
C GLU A 142 13.25 -13.45 -10.09
N ASP A 143 12.58 -14.17 -10.99
CA ASP A 143 11.62 -13.56 -11.91
C ASP A 143 10.42 -12.99 -11.13
N PHE A 144 10.08 -11.75 -11.41
CA PHE A 144 8.98 -11.07 -10.77
C PHE A 144 8.27 -10.12 -11.72
N MET A 145 6.95 -10.22 -11.78
CA MET A 145 6.09 -9.30 -12.52
C MET A 145 5.26 -8.49 -11.53
N LEU A 146 5.46 -7.16 -11.53
CA LEU A 146 4.66 -6.25 -10.72
C LEU A 146 3.21 -6.28 -11.20
N PRO A 147 2.22 -6.51 -10.32
CA PRO A 147 0.81 -6.48 -10.71
C PRO A 147 0.43 -5.12 -11.32
N ASP A 148 -0.32 -5.13 -12.43
CA ASP A 148 -0.70 -3.92 -13.17
C ASP A 148 -1.33 -2.83 -12.28
N ARG A 149 -2.25 -3.24 -11.40
CA ARG A 149 -2.89 -2.32 -10.47
C ARG A 149 -1.90 -1.69 -9.49
N SER A 150 -0.96 -2.48 -8.97
CA SER A 150 0.10 -2.00 -8.08
C SER A 150 1.18 -1.19 -8.79
N ASN A 151 1.24 -1.27 -10.10
CA ASN A 151 2.17 -0.47 -10.89
C ASN A 151 1.67 0.97 -11.10
N LYS A 152 0.38 1.20 -11.09
CA LYS A 152 -0.20 2.53 -11.36
C LYS A 152 -0.97 3.17 -10.22
N TYR A 153 -1.49 2.42 -9.26
CA TYR A 153 -2.24 2.95 -8.12
C TYR A 153 -1.44 2.82 -6.84
N GLY A 154 -1.27 3.92 -6.12
CA GLY A 154 -0.56 3.94 -4.86
C GLY A 154 -0.11 5.32 -4.43
N LEU A 155 0.79 5.34 -3.46
CA LEU A 155 1.50 6.52 -2.97
C LEU A 155 2.96 6.47 -3.42
N PHE A 156 3.35 7.42 -4.26
CA PHE A 156 4.71 7.60 -4.75
C PHE A 156 5.29 8.89 -4.18
N VAL A 157 6.45 8.83 -3.56
CA VAL A 157 7.06 9.95 -2.83
C VAL A 157 8.47 10.19 -3.30
N ASP A 158 8.80 11.46 -3.51
CA ASP A 158 10.14 11.93 -3.81
C ASP A 158 10.54 13.07 -2.86
N ASN A 159 11.77 13.06 -2.36
CA ASN A 159 12.31 14.13 -1.55
C ASN A 159 12.97 15.25 -2.39
N GLN A 160 12.90 15.15 -3.70
CA GLN A 160 13.47 16.11 -4.66
C GLN A 160 14.98 16.37 -4.44
N GLY A 161 15.70 15.41 -3.88
CA GLY A 161 17.12 15.50 -3.60
C GLY A 161 17.50 16.45 -2.46
N THR A 162 16.55 17.05 -1.76
CA THR A 162 16.81 18.05 -0.71
C THR A 162 16.79 17.48 0.70
N GLY A 163 16.17 16.34 0.92
CA GLY A 163 15.95 15.74 2.24
C GLY A 163 14.92 16.44 3.11
N ASN A 164 14.46 17.64 2.74
CA ASN A 164 13.54 18.46 3.54
C ASN A 164 12.22 18.77 2.84
N VAL A 165 12.13 18.57 1.54
CA VAL A 165 10.92 18.80 0.75
C VAL A 165 10.48 17.49 0.15
N TYR A 166 9.24 17.12 0.45
CA TYR A 166 8.62 15.92 -0.11
C TYR A 166 7.63 16.33 -1.18
N SER A 167 7.62 15.62 -2.29
CA SER A 167 6.48 15.59 -3.19
C SER A 167 5.83 14.22 -3.14
N ALA A 168 4.52 14.21 -3.22
CA ALA A 168 3.73 13.00 -3.22
C ALA A 168 2.79 12.98 -4.41
N LEU A 169 2.70 11.83 -5.05
CA LEU A 169 1.71 11.49 -6.05
C LEU A 169 0.85 10.37 -5.49
N VAL A 170 -0.44 10.62 -5.30
CA VAL A 170 -1.42 9.60 -5.00
C VAL A 170 -2.23 9.32 -6.25
N THR A 171 -2.25 8.08 -6.68
CA THR A 171 -3.07 7.63 -7.81
C THR A 171 -4.04 6.57 -7.35
N ARG A 172 -5.28 6.64 -7.82
CA ARG A 172 -6.33 5.69 -7.49
C ARG A 172 -7.38 5.58 -8.59
N GLU A 173 -8.17 4.54 -8.54
CA GLU A 173 -9.38 4.42 -9.34
C GLU A 173 -10.53 5.17 -8.66
N GLY A 174 -11.11 6.13 -9.37
CA GLY A 174 -12.28 6.87 -8.91
C GLY A 174 -13.57 6.05 -8.99
N LEU A 175 -14.64 6.60 -8.39
CA LEU A 175 -15.95 5.94 -8.33
C LEU A 175 -16.55 5.59 -9.71
N ASN A 176 -16.20 6.35 -10.73
CA ASN A 176 -16.66 6.13 -12.11
C ASN A 176 -15.70 5.28 -12.95
N GLY A 177 -14.67 4.69 -12.33
CA GLY A 177 -13.62 3.96 -13.04
C GLY A 177 -12.59 4.86 -13.73
N GLU A 178 -12.64 6.17 -13.50
CA GLU A 178 -11.63 7.10 -13.97
C GLU A 178 -10.35 7.01 -13.14
N ASN A 179 -9.22 7.28 -13.77
CA ASN A 179 -7.95 7.37 -13.05
C ASN A 179 -7.82 8.75 -12.41
N GLU A 180 -7.80 8.79 -11.09
CA GLU A 180 -7.65 10.02 -10.31
C GLU A 180 -6.23 10.17 -9.79
N ALA A 181 -5.74 11.41 -9.72
CA ALA A 181 -4.44 11.74 -9.17
C ALA A 181 -4.50 12.99 -8.27
N VAL A 182 -3.74 12.94 -7.19
CA VAL A 182 -3.43 14.11 -6.36
C VAL A 182 -1.90 14.24 -6.31
N ILE A 183 -1.42 15.42 -6.70
CA ILE A 183 -0.01 15.76 -6.58
C ILE A 183 0.11 16.82 -5.48
N SER A 184 0.95 16.55 -4.49
CA SER A 184 1.22 17.46 -3.38
C SER A 184 2.72 17.71 -3.26
N VAL A 185 3.07 18.99 -3.04
CA VAL A 185 4.40 19.37 -2.60
C VAL A 185 4.27 19.85 -1.16
N TYR A 186 4.86 19.11 -0.24
CA TYR A 186 4.74 19.32 1.20
C TYR A 186 4.94 20.80 1.59
N ARG A 187 4.00 21.38 2.30
CA ARG A 187 3.93 22.78 2.73
C ARG A 187 3.91 23.82 1.60
N THR A 188 3.71 23.42 0.35
CA THR A 188 3.67 24.34 -0.80
C THR A 188 2.30 24.37 -1.43
N GLY A 189 1.69 23.23 -1.70
CA GLY A 189 0.37 23.15 -2.32
C GLY A 189 0.07 21.78 -2.90
N GLU A 190 -1.16 21.67 -3.40
CA GLU A 190 -1.65 20.45 -4.04
C GLU A 190 -2.40 20.78 -5.34
N THR A 191 -2.45 19.83 -6.24
CA THR A 191 -3.31 19.83 -7.41
C THR A 191 -3.97 18.48 -7.59
N ARG A 192 -5.18 18.48 -8.11
CA ARG A 192 -6.00 17.29 -8.34
C ARG A 192 -6.40 17.23 -9.80
N GLY A 193 -6.51 16.04 -10.33
CA GLY A 193 -6.93 15.82 -11.71
C GLY A 193 -7.10 14.35 -12.01
N THR A 194 -7.13 14.07 -13.30
CA THR A 194 -7.18 12.72 -13.83
C THR A 194 -5.87 12.38 -14.54
N PHE A 195 -5.67 11.13 -14.87
CA PHE A 195 -4.53 10.72 -15.68
C PHE A 195 -4.89 9.63 -16.69
N THR A 196 -4.11 9.56 -17.75
CA THR A 196 -4.16 8.49 -18.73
C THR A 196 -2.90 7.63 -18.59
N ASP A 197 -3.07 6.32 -18.50
CA ASP A 197 -1.98 5.36 -18.52
C ASP A 197 -1.73 4.94 -19.99
N HIS A 198 -0.53 5.22 -20.49
CA HIS A 198 -0.12 4.87 -21.84
C HIS A 198 0.38 3.43 -22.00
N GLY A 199 0.44 2.64 -20.92
CA GLY A 199 0.81 1.22 -20.94
C GLY A 199 2.30 0.94 -21.06
N ASN A 200 3.16 1.96 -21.07
CA ASN A 200 4.61 1.87 -21.20
C ASN A 200 5.37 2.40 -19.98
N GLY A 201 4.70 2.53 -18.83
CA GLY A 201 5.25 3.16 -17.63
C GLY A 201 5.12 4.68 -17.62
N GLU A 202 4.40 5.27 -18.57
CA GLU A 202 4.16 6.70 -18.69
C GLU A 202 2.70 7.03 -18.35
N LEU A 203 2.51 7.98 -17.44
CA LEU A 203 1.21 8.51 -17.06
C LEU A 203 1.12 9.98 -17.48
N ALA A 204 0.08 10.32 -18.25
CA ALA A 204 -0.20 11.71 -18.63
C ALA A 204 -1.30 12.29 -17.71
N PHE A 205 -0.99 13.38 -17.02
CA PHE A 205 -1.91 14.04 -16.09
C PHE A 205 -2.63 15.21 -16.79
N ALA A 206 -3.91 15.40 -16.41
CA ALA A 206 -4.75 16.49 -16.90
C ALA A 206 -5.49 17.22 -15.75
#